data_2954bb6d3ebc29cea7a3340b76c58b01
#
_entry.id   2954bb6d3ebc29cea7a3340b76c58b01
#
_cell.length_a   1.000
_cell.length_b   1.000
_cell.length_c   1.000
_cell.angle_alpha   90.00
_cell.angle_beta   90.00
_cell.angle_gamma   90.00
#
_symmetry.space_group_name_H-M   'P 1'
#
loop_
_entity.id
_entity.type
_entity.pdbx_description
1 polymer ?
#
loop_
_entity_poly.entity_id
_entity_poly.type
_entity_poly.pdbx_seq_one_letter_code
_entity_poly.pdbx_strand_id
1 'polypeptide(L)'
;IQALKGISLEINEGEVVSIIGANGAGKTTTLQTISGLITPKSGSIIFEGKNLLKEKAHNICKLGIAQVPEGRRIFSKLAVKDNLKLGQFTIKDSAEKKEEDRANFYKVFPRMSERKNQLAGTLSGGEQQMLAVGRALMSAPELLLLDEPSLGLAPNFVMMIFDMIKEINKQGVTILLIEQNANMALSISDKAYVLENGTVSLSGNAKDIAKDDRIRKAYLGIA
;
A
#
# COMPACT_ATOMS: atom_id res chain seq x y z
N ILE A 1 17.70 17.34 -5.32
CA ILE A 1 16.31 17.58 -5.80
C ILE A 1 15.38 17.57 -4.58
N GLN A 2 14.53 18.58 -4.43
CA GLN A 2 13.50 18.63 -3.38
C GLN A 2 12.21 17.99 -3.95
N ALA A 3 11.98 16.72 -3.58
CA ALA A 3 10.82 15.98 -4.06
C ALA A 3 9.52 16.42 -3.39
N LEU A 4 9.55 16.77 -2.08
CA LEU A 4 8.41 17.29 -1.34
C LEU A 4 8.69 18.73 -0.89
N LYS A 5 7.72 19.62 -1.09
CA LYS A 5 7.83 21.05 -0.80
C LYS A 5 6.92 21.50 0.34
N GLY A 6 6.66 20.60 1.26
CA GLY A 6 5.72 20.79 2.35
C GLY A 6 4.33 20.26 1.96
N ILE A 7 4.01 19.07 2.49
CA ILE A 7 2.69 18.45 2.32
C ILE A 7 2.12 18.15 3.69
N SER A 8 0.79 18.21 3.82
CA SER A 8 0.07 17.77 5.00
C SER A 8 -0.99 16.77 4.58
N LEU A 9 -1.01 15.62 5.24
CA LEU A 9 -1.94 14.52 5.00
C LEU A 9 -2.56 14.10 6.32
N GLU A 10 -3.80 13.67 6.27
CA GLU A 10 -4.50 13.08 7.40
C GLU A 10 -5.22 11.82 6.94
N ILE A 11 -5.09 10.75 7.68
CA ILE A 11 -5.68 9.44 7.42
C ILE A 11 -6.33 9.00 8.71
N ASN A 12 -7.64 8.71 8.69
CA ASN A 12 -8.33 8.18 9.85
C ASN A 12 -8.32 6.65 9.82
N GLU A 13 -8.47 6.05 10.99
CA GLU A 13 -8.58 4.61 11.14
C GLU A 13 -9.69 4.02 10.28
N GLY A 14 -9.41 2.93 9.57
CA GLY A 14 -10.35 2.25 8.69
C GLY A 14 -10.58 2.92 7.33
N GLU A 15 -10.00 4.11 7.05
CA GLU A 15 -10.13 4.75 5.73
C GLU A 15 -9.23 4.11 4.68
N VAL A 16 -9.68 4.17 3.43
CA VAL A 16 -8.84 4.06 2.24
C VAL A 16 -8.56 5.47 1.74
N VAL A 17 -7.31 5.90 1.85
CA VAL A 17 -6.86 7.21 1.35
C VAL A 17 -5.94 7.01 0.15
N SER A 18 -6.19 7.70 -0.95
CA SER A 18 -5.31 7.65 -2.11
C SER A 18 -4.49 8.93 -2.31
N ILE A 19 -3.27 8.77 -2.80
CA ILE A 19 -2.45 9.84 -3.36
C ILE A 19 -2.34 9.59 -4.84
N ILE A 20 -2.89 10.49 -5.64
CA ILE A 20 -2.79 10.46 -7.11
C ILE A 20 -1.93 11.60 -7.60
N GLY A 21 -1.34 11.46 -8.78
CA GLY A 21 -0.48 12.48 -9.38
C GLY A 21 0.46 11.89 -10.42
N ALA A 22 1.05 12.77 -11.23
CA ALA A 22 2.00 12.38 -12.27
C ALA A 22 3.27 11.73 -11.71
N ASN A 23 4.05 11.07 -12.57
CA ASN A 23 5.36 10.56 -12.21
C ASN A 23 6.28 11.69 -11.78
N GLY A 24 7.03 11.47 -10.70
CA GLY A 24 7.90 12.50 -10.12
C GLY A 24 7.18 13.52 -9.22
N ALA A 25 5.87 13.42 -9.00
CA ALA A 25 5.13 14.35 -8.13
C ALA A 25 5.51 14.23 -6.63
N GLY A 26 6.24 13.18 -6.22
CA GLY A 26 6.65 12.96 -4.83
C GLY A 26 5.90 11.84 -4.10
N LYS A 27 5.04 11.09 -4.81
CA LYS A 27 4.18 10.05 -4.23
C LYS A 27 4.97 8.99 -3.46
N THR A 28 5.89 8.28 -4.11
CA THR A 28 6.77 7.27 -3.49
C THR A 28 7.62 7.87 -2.37
N THR A 29 8.11 9.11 -2.54
CA THR A 29 8.87 9.81 -1.49
C THR A 29 8.03 10.01 -0.24
N THR A 30 6.73 10.28 -0.38
CA THR A 30 5.80 10.39 0.76
C THR A 30 5.74 9.07 1.53
N LEU A 31 5.53 7.92 0.86
CA LEU A 31 5.50 6.61 1.54
C LEU A 31 6.85 6.28 2.20
N GLN A 32 7.95 6.53 1.49
CA GLN A 32 9.29 6.27 2.04
C GLN A 32 9.60 7.15 3.25
N THR A 33 9.03 8.35 3.31
CA THR A 33 9.16 9.23 4.47
C THR A 33 8.34 8.71 5.66
N ILE A 34 7.10 8.22 5.42
CA ILE A 34 6.26 7.61 6.46
C ILE A 34 6.92 6.33 7.01
N SER A 35 7.48 5.49 6.14
CA SER A 35 8.15 4.25 6.54
C SER A 35 9.57 4.45 7.12
N GLY A 36 10.04 5.70 7.23
CA GLY A 36 11.34 6.04 7.80
C GLY A 36 12.56 5.69 6.94
N LEU A 37 12.34 5.41 5.64
CA LEU A 37 13.40 5.17 4.67
C LEU A 37 14.05 6.49 4.20
N ILE A 38 13.30 7.59 4.27
CA ILE A 38 13.77 8.95 3.98
C ILE A 38 13.46 9.83 5.19
N THR A 39 14.46 10.58 5.65
CA THR A 39 14.28 11.57 6.72
C THR A 39 13.92 12.92 6.10
N PRO A 40 12.77 13.53 6.44
CA PRO A 40 12.41 14.85 5.94
C PRO A 40 13.28 15.93 6.58
N LYS A 41 13.44 17.06 5.91
CA LYS A 41 14.20 18.22 6.44
C LYS A 41 13.48 18.92 7.59
N SER A 42 12.16 18.90 7.59
CA SER A 42 11.30 19.55 8.59
C SER A 42 9.91 18.93 8.60
N GLY A 43 9.11 19.27 9.59
CA GLY A 43 7.76 18.77 9.78
C GLY A 43 7.66 17.67 10.84
N SER A 44 6.53 16.97 10.87
CA SER A 44 6.27 15.85 11.77
C SER A 44 5.43 14.80 11.10
N ILE A 45 5.56 13.56 11.54
CA ILE A 45 4.70 12.44 11.13
C ILE A 45 4.25 11.78 12.41
N ILE A 46 2.96 11.85 12.69
CA ILE A 46 2.37 11.30 13.90
C ILE A 46 1.53 10.08 13.52
N PHE A 47 1.79 8.96 14.15
CA PHE A 47 0.99 7.74 14.04
C PHE A 47 0.61 7.31 15.46
N GLU A 48 -0.68 7.25 15.76
CA GLU A 48 -1.21 6.92 17.09
C GLU A 48 -0.54 7.70 18.24
N GLY A 49 -0.40 9.02 18.06
CA GLY A 49 0.22 9.91 19.04
C GLY A 49 1.76 9.80 19.11
N LYS A 50 2.40 8.90 18.35
CA LYS A 50 3.85 8.73 18.31
C LYS A 50 4.46 9.46 17.12
N ASN A 51 5.55 10.17 17.35
CA ASN A 51 6.28 10.84 16.27
C ASN A 51 7.24 9.84 15.59
N LEU A 52 6.91 9.43 14.36
CA LEU A 52 7.69 8.45 13.59
C LEU A 52 9.11 8.94 13.23
N LEU A 53 9.35 10.26 13.19
CA LEU A 53 10.68 10.80 12.89
C LEU A 53 11.72 10.49 13.96
N LYS A 54 11.30 10.06 15.15
CA LYS A 54 12.16 9.59 16.24
C LYS A 54 12.45 8.10 16.17
N GLU A 55 11.81 7.39 15.25
CA GLU A 55 11.90 5.95 15.11
C GLU A 55 12.80 5.56 13.92
N LYS A 56 13.47 4.42 14.05
CA LYS A 56 14.16 3.79 12.91
C LYS A 56 13.17 3.00 12.06
N ALA A 57 13.38 2.89 10.75
CA ALA A 57 12.50 2.20 9.82
C ALA A 57 12.07 0.79 10.29
N HIS A 58 13.00 -0.01 10.85
CA HIS A 58 12.67 -1.35 11.35
C HIS A 58 11.79 -1.35 12.62
N ASN A 59 11.73 -0.24 13.37
CA ASN A 59 10.80 -0.08 14.47
C ASN A 59 9.42 0.36 14.00
N ILE A 60 9.35 1.17 12.93
CA ILE A 60 8.07 1.60 12.34
C ILE A 60 7.21 0.39 11.95
N CYS A 61 7.83 -0.66 11.39
CA CYS A 61 7.10 -1.91 11.11
C CYS A 61 6.49 -2.56 12.37
N LYS A 62 7.14 -2.42 13.54
CA LYS A 62 6.63 -2.96 14.82
C LYS A 62 5.51 -2.10 15.42
N LEU A 63 5.34 -0.88 14.92
CA LEU A 63 4.25 0.01 15.32
C LEU A 63 2.96 -0.26 14.53
N GLY A 64 2.94 -1.26 13.64
CA GLY A 64 1.76 -1.57 12.86
C GLY A 64 1.73 -0.92 11.46
N ILE A 65 2.84 -0.41 10.94
CA ILE A 65 2.91 0.15 9.60
C ILE A 65 3.65 -0.82 8.68
N ALA A 66 2.98 -1.33 7.64
CA ALA A 66 3.60 -2.15 6.61
C ALA A 66 3.59 -1.45 5.26
N GLN A 67 4.64 -1.67 4.46
CA GLN A 67 4.74 -1.11 3.11
C GLN A 67 4.93 -2.21 2.07
N VAL A 68 4.17 -2.13 1.00
CA VAL A 68 4.40 -2.84 -0.27
C VAL A 68 4.96 -1.83 -1.25
N PRO A 69 6.28 -1.84 -1.50
CA PRO A 69 6.90 -0.90 -2.42
C PRO A 69 6.63 -1.28 -3.87
N GLU A 70 6.82 -0.34 -4.77
CA GLU A 70 6.81 -0.56 -6.21
C GLU A 70 7.76 -1.71 -6.62
N GLY A 71 7.38 -2.46 -7.64
CA GLY A 71 8.17 -3.58 -8.17
C GLY A 71 8.06 -4.86 -7.34
N ARG A 72 7.01 -5.01 -6.53
CA ARG A 72 6.63 -6.23 -5.79
C ARG A 72 7.59 -6.65 -4.68
N ARG A 73 8.90 -6.56 -4.89
CA ARG A 73 10.00 -6.86 -3.94
C ARG A 73 9.81 -8.17 -3.16
N ILE A 74 9.36 -9.23 -3.85
CA ILE A 74 9.27 -10.58 -3.28
C ILE A 74 10.66 -11.24 -3.22
N PHE A 75 10.80 -12.24 -2.35
CA PHE A 75 11.98 -13.10 -2.32
C PHE A 75 11.82 -14.21 -3.37
N SER A 76 12.26 -13.96 -4.59
CA SER A 76 12.01 -14.80 -5.77
C SER A 76 12.57 -16.22 -5.65
N LYS A 77 13.66 -16.42 -4.89
CA LYS A 77 14.30 -17.72 -4.64
C LYS A 77 13.68 -18.49 -3.46
N LEU A 78 12.71 -17.91 -2.76
CA LEU A 78 11.98 -18.58 -1.69
C LEU A 78 10.60 -19.03 -2.18
N ALA A 79 10.06 -20.06 -1.54
CA ALA A 79 8.69 -20.50 -1.81
C ALA A 79 7.66 -19.46 -1.35
N VAL A 80 6.44 -19.54 -1.88
CA VAL A 80 5.31 -18.69 -1.47
C VAL A 80 5.12 -18.70 0.05
N LYS A 81 5.04 -19.90 0.65
CA LYS A 81 4.88 -20.06 2.10
C LYS A 81 5.99 -19.38 2.92
N ASP A 82 7.23 -19.39 2.42
CA ASP A 82 8.37 -18.83 3.13
C ASP A 82 8.39 -17.30 3.01
N ASN A 83 7.94 -16.73 1.87
CA ASN A 83 7.68 -15.30 1.75
C ASN A 83 6.65 -14.82 2.79
N LEU A 84 5.55 -15.55 2.98
CA LEU A 84 4.53 -15.21 3.99
C LEU A 84 5.10 -15.30 5.41
N LYS A 85 5.85 -16.38 5.73
CA LYS A 85 6.51 -16.53 7.03
C LYS A 85 7.44 -15.37 7.37
N LEU A 86 8.16 -14.83 6.39
CA LEU A 86 9.01 -13.66 6.59
C LEU A 86 8.22 -12.42 6.98
N GLY A 87 6.97 -12.25 6.49
CA GLY A 87 6.09 -11.17 6.91
C GLY A 87 5.75 -11.20 8.41
N GLN A 88 5.80 -12.38 9.04
CA GLN A 88 5.51 -12.57 10.46
C GLN A 88 6.75 -12.42 11.38
N PHE A 89 7.87 -11.95 10.84
CA PHE A 89 9.12 -11.87 11.61
C PHE A 89 9.01 -10.92 12.82
N THR A 90 8.25 -9.84 12.70
CA THR A 90 8.08 -8.84 13.76
C THR A 90 6.99 -9.21 14.78
N ILE A 91 6.13 -10.17 14.45
CA ILE A 91 4.99 -10.58 15.27
C ILE A 91 5.45 -11.53 16.39
N LYS A 92 5.02 -11.22 17.62
CA LYS A 92 5.35 -12.02 18.82
C LYS A 92 4.31 -13.11 19.14
N ASP A 93 3.33 -13.31 18.28
CA ASP A 93 2.27 -14.29 18.46
C ASP A 93 2.79 -15.74 18.51
N SER A 94 1.96 -16.64 19.03
CA SER A 94 2.27 -18.06 19.07
C SER A 94 2.42 -18.65 17.66
N ALA A 95 3.04 -19.83 17.58
CA ALA A 95 3.21 -20.52 16.30
C ALA A 95 1.84 -20.90 15.70
N GLU A 96 0.89 -21.28 16.55
CA GLU A 96 -0.49 -21.63 16.18
C GLU A 96 -1.21 -20.44 15.56
N LYS A 97 -1.12 -19.24 16.19
CA LYS A 97 -1.74 -18.02 15.68
C LYS A 97 -1.14 -17.63 14.34
N LYS A 98 0.17 -17.68 14.20
CA LYS A 98 0.86 -17.42 12.92
C LYS A 98 0.45 -18.39 11.82
N GLU A 99 0.21 -19.66 12.14
CA GLU A 99 -0.29 -20.64 11.16
C GLU A 99 -1.74 -20.33 10.77
N GLU A 100 -2.58 -19.96 11.74
CA GLU A 100 -3.97 -19.55 11.50
C GLU A 100 -4.04 -18.35 10.53
N ASP A 101 -3.22 -17.32 10.73
CA ASP A 101 -3.17 -16.13 9.87
C ASP A 101 -2.78 -16.50 8.43
N ARG A 102 -1.80 -17.39 8.25
CA ARG A 102 -1.46 -17.93 6.92
C ARG A 102 -2.59 -18.73 6.31
N ALA A 103 -3.26 -19.56 7.13
CA ALA A 103 -4.40 -20.35 6.67
C ALA A 103 -5.57 -19.44 6.23
N ASN A 104 -5.83 -18.35 6.95
CA ASN A 104 -6.85 -17.36 6.58
C ASN A 104 -6.48 -16.64 5.28
N PHE A 105 -5.22 -16.24 5.10
CA PHE A 105 -4.75 -15.73 3.82
C PHE A 105 -5.00 -16.71 2.66
N TYR A 106 -4.69 -17.99 2.84
CA TYR A 106 -4.92 -19.00 1.80
C TYR A 106 -6.42 -19.26 1.51
N LYS A 107 -7.32 -19.07 2.48
CA LYS A 107 -8.77 -19.12 2.22
C LYS A 107 -9.23 -18.00 1.31
N VAL A 108 -8.70 -16.79 1.52
CA VAL A 108 -9.01 -15.61 0.68
C VAL A 108 -8.34 -15.71 -0.71
N PHE A 109 -7.15 -16.32 -0.77
CA PHE A 109 -6.35 -16.45 -1.98
C PHE A 109 -6.04 -17.93 -2.30
N PRO A 110 -7.03 -18.73 -2.77
CA PRO A 110 -6.85 -20.18 -3.01
C PRO A 110 -5.70 -20.51 -3.96
N ARG A 111 -5.47 -19.69 -4.99
CA ARG A 111 -4.34 -19.85 -5.91
C ARG A 111 -2.99 -19.80 -5.21
N MET A 112 -2.85 -19.01 -4.16
CA MET A 112 -1.62 -18.97 -3.35
C MET A 112 -1.46 -20.25 -2.53
N SER A 113 -2.57 -20.84 -2.08
CA SER A 113 -2.57 -22.14 -1.40
C SER A 113 -2.07 -23.27 -2.31
N GLU A 114 -2.61 -23.35 -3.53
CA GLU A 114 -2.21 -24.34 -4.54
C GLU A 114 -0.72 -24.27 -4.86
N ARG A 115 -0.16 -23.07 -4.82
CA ARG A 115 1.23 -22.76 -5.17
C ARG A 115 2.15 -22.54 -3.96
N LYS A 116 1.72 -22.89 -2.75
CA LYS A 116 2.45 -22.59 -1.50
C LYS A 116 3.90 -23.07 -1.46
N ASN A 117 4.21 -24.16 -2.18
CA ASN A 117 5.57 -24.73 -2.28
C ASN A 117 6.33 -24.27 -3.53
N GLN A 118 5.70 -23.51 -4.43
CA GLN A 118 6.30 -22.99 -5.66
C GLN A 118 7.26 -21.85 -5.34
N LEU A 119 8.36 -21.74 -6.08
CA LEU A 119 9.27 -20.60 -6.00
C LEU A 119 8.54 -19.31 -6.42
N ALA A 120 8.60 -18.28 -5.61
CA ALA A 120 7.87 -17.04 -5.84
C ALA A 120 8.27 -16.34 -7.15
N GLY A 121 9.51 -16.49 -7.58
CA GLY A 121 9.99 -15.92 -8.85
C GLY A 121 9.35 -16.52 -10.09
N THR A 122 8.72 -17.70 -9.99
CA THR A 122 8.05 -18.39 -11.12
C THR A 122 6.55 -18.08 -11.22
N LEU A 123 6.03 -17.27 -10.31
CA LEU A 123 4.64 -16.78 -10.33
C LEU A 123 4.45 -15.73 -11.43
N SER A 124 3.23 -15.59 -11.95
CA SER A 124 2.85 -14.47 -12.81
C SER A 124 2.99 -13.13 -12.07
N GLY A 125 3.07 -12.01 -12.82
CA GLY A 125 3.21 -10.69 -12.23
C GLY A 125 2.11 -10.33 -11.22
N GLY A 126 0.86 -10.67 -11.51
CA GLY A 126 -0.27 -10.45 -10.60
C GLY A 126 -0.20 -11.33 -9.36
N GLU A 127 0.19 -12.58 -9.49
CA GLU A 127 0.40 -13.49 -8.36
C GLU A 127 1.55 -13.04 -7.46
N GLN A 128 2.64 -12.52 -8.06
CA GLN A 128 3.74 -11.93 -7.29
C GLN A 128 3.28 -10.70 -6.50
N GLN A 129 2.40 -9.87 -7.08
CA GLN A 129 1.83 -8.72 -6.40
C GLN A 129 0.93 -9.14 -5.24
N MET A 130 0.05 -10.14 -5.44
CA MET A 130 -0.75 -10.72 -4.35
C MET A 130 0.12 -11.27 -3.22
N LEU A 131 1.21 -11.95 -3.56
CA LEU A 131 2.16 -12.45 -2.56
C LEU A 131 2.85 -11.32 -1.79
N ALA A 132 3.23 -10.23 -2.47
CA ALA A 132 3.83 -9.06 -1.83
C ALA A 132 2.88 -8.41 -0.82
N VAL A 133 1.61 -8.23 -1.19
CA VAL A 133 0.58 -7.73 -0.28
C VAL A 133 0.31 -8.73 0.85
N GLY A 134 0.17 -10.02 0.54
CA GLY A 134 0.00 -11.08 1.53
C GLY A 134 1.13 -11.11 2.57
N ARG A 135 2.37 -10.95 2.13
CA ARG A 135 3.52 -10.85 3.04
C ARG A 135 3.42 -9.63 3.97
N ALA A 136 2.97 -8.49 3.46
CA ALA A 136 2.77 -7.30 4.29
C ALA A 136 1.65 -7.52 5.33
N LEU A 137 0.54 -8.15 4.93
CA LEU A 137 -0.56 -8.49 5.84
C LEU A 137 -0.15 -9.44 6.96
N MET A 138 0.84 -10.31 6.72
CA MET A 138 1.36 -11.21 7.76
C MET A 138 2.00 -10.47 8.95
N SER A 139 2.26 -9.18 8.85
CA SER A 139 2.68 -8.35 9.98
C SER A 139 1.53 -7.76 10.78
N ALA A 140 0.27 -8.15 10.50
CA ALA A 140 -0.95 -7.62 11.10
C ALA A 140 -0.95 -6.07 11.16
N PRO A 141 -0.83 -5.38 10.02
CA PRO A 141 -0.66 -3.92 10.03
C PRO A 141 -1.96 -3.20 10.36
N GLU A 142 -1.86 -2.11 11.10
CA GLU A 142 -2.93 -1.13 11.30
C GLU A 142 -3.00 -0.14 10.12
N LEU A 143 -1.83 0.17 9.52
CA LEU A 143 -1.70 0.99 8.32
C LEU A 143 -0.88 0.25 7.25
N LEU A 144 -1.51 0.00 6.11
CA LEU A 144 -0.89 -0.61 4.94
C LEU A 144 -0.61 0.46 3.87
N LEU A 145 0.66 0.62 3.54
CA LEU A 145 1.14 1.53 2.50
C LEU A 145 1.35 0.76 1.20
N LEU A 146 0.65 1.14 0.14
CA LEU A 146 0.71 0.48 -1.18
C LEU A 146 1.26 1.46 -2.23
N ASP A 147 2.38 1.13 -2.85
CA ASP A 147 3.05 1.95 -3.86
C ASP A 147 2.83 1.37 -5.25
N GLU A 148 1.91 1.97 -6.00
CA GLU A 148 1.52 1.60 -7.37
C GLU A 148 1.28 0.08 -7.56
N PRO A 149 0.41 -0.55 -6.75
CA PRO A 149 0.24 -2.00 -6.73
C PRO A 149 -0.30 -2.57 -8.04
N SER A 150 -0.93 -1.76 -8.89
CA SER A 150 -1.48 -2.20 -10.17
C SER A 150 -0.51 -2.02 -11.36
N LEU A 151 0.65 -1.38 -11.15
CA LEU A 151 1.56 -1.02 -12.23
C LEU A 151 2.08 -2.26 -12.99
N GLY A 152 1.96 -2.22 -14.33
CA GLY A 152 2.45 -3.27 -15.21
C GLY A 152 1.71 -4.60 -15.10
N LEU A 153 0.50 -4.59 -14.57
CA LEU A 153 -0.37 -5.77 -14.53
C LEU A 153 -1.37 -5.80 -15.70
N ALA A 154 -1.75 -7.00 -16.12
CA ALA A 154 -2.85 -7.17 -17.06
C ALA A 154 -4.20 -6.75 -16.41
N PRO A 155 -5.19 -6.27 -17.20
CA PRO A 155 -6.43 -5.69 -16.67
C PRO A 155 -7.19 -6.57 -15.67
N ASN A 156 -7.21 -7.88 -15.88
CA ASN A 156 -7.86 -8.83 -14.97
C ASN A 156 -7.16 -8.87 -13.60
N PHE A 157 -5.84 -8.77 -13.55
CA PHE A 157 -5.08 -8.71 -12.30
C PHE A 157 -5.23 -7.36 -11.61
N VAL A 158 -5.35 -6.26 -12.37
CA VAL A 158 -5.66 -4.94 -11.80
C VAL A 158 -6.94 -5.02 -10.99
N MET A 159 -8.04 -5.52 -11.57
CA MET A 159 -9.31 -5.68 -10.87
C MET A 159 -9.17 -6.52 -9.60
N MET A 160 -8.47 -7.66 -9.69
CA MET A 160 -8.22 -8.54 -8.54
C MET A 160 -7.47 -7.83 -7.40
N ILE A 161 -6.48 -6.99 -7.72
CA ILE A 161 -5.73 -6.23 -6.71
C ILE A 161 -6.63 -5.21 -6.03
N PHE A 162 -7.45 -4.46 -6.77
CA PHE A 162 -8.36 -3.49 -6.18
C PHE A 162 -9.46 -4.15 -5.33
N ASP A 163 -9.98 -5.31 -5.75
CA ASP A 163 -10.91 -6.08 -4.93
C ASP A 163 -10.25 -6.61 -3.66
N MET A 164 -9.00 -7.07 -3.75
CA MET A 164 -8.22 -7.46 -2.58
C MET A 164 -8.03 -6.28 -1.61
N ILE A 165 -7.71 -5.09 -2.09
CA ILE A 165 -7.56 -3.88 -1.26
C ILE A 165 -8.86 -3.58 -0.51
N LYS A 166 -10.02 -3.66 -1.18
CA LYS A 166 -11.33 -3.49 -0.53
C LYS A 166 -11.58 -4.52 0.57
N GLU A 167 -11.28 -5.80 0.31
CA GLU A 167 -11.46 -6.86 1.30
C GLU A 167 -10.54 -6.70 2.52
N ILE A 168 -9.30 -6.26 2.31
CA ILE A 168 -8.36 -5.93 3.39
C ILE A 168 -8.91 -4.78 4.24
N ASN A 169 -9.41 -3.73 3.61
CA ASN A 169 -9.97 -2.58 4.32
C ASN A 169 -11.23 -2.95 5.12
N LYS A 170 -12.14 -3.78 4.57
CA LYS A 170 -13.30 -4.30 5.29
C LYS A 170 -12.95 -5.08 6.57
N GLN A 171 -11.73 -5.62 6.65
CA GLN A 171 -11.20 -6.28 7.84
C GLN A 171 -10.64 -5.30 8.87
N GLY A 172 -10.78 -3.99 8.64
CA GLY A 172 -10.38 -2.92 9.55
C GLY A 172 -8.98 -2.32 9.29
N VAL A 173 -8.26 -2.79 8.26
CA VAL A 173 -6.93 -2.26 7.94
C VAL A 173 -7.07 -0.89 7.27
N THR A 174 -6.41 0.12 7.80
CA THR A 174 -6.29 1.45 7.18
C THR A 174 -5.34 1.37 5.99
N ILE A 175 -5.65 2.03 4.88
CA ILE A 175 -4.85 1.92 3.65
C ILE A 175 -4.47 3.29 3.13
N LEU A 176 -3.17 3.49 2.88
CA LEU A 176 -2.67 4.59 2.06
C LEU A 176 -2.19 4.02 0.72
N LEU A 177 -2.92 4.36 -0.33
CA LEU A 177 -2.72 3.87 -1.68
C LEU A 177 -2.10 4.95 -2.56
N ILE A 178 -0.96 4.67 -3.14
CA ILE A 178 -0.43 5.46 -4.27
C ILE A 178 -0.77 4.75 -5.56
N GLU A 179 -1.36 5.46 -6.49
CA GLU A 179 -1.72 4.93 -7.82
C GLU A 179 -1.58 5.97 -8.92
N GLN A 180 -1.18 5.49 -10.08
CA GLN A 180 -1.22 6.26 -11.32
C GLN A 180 -2.61 6.16 -11.96
N ASN A 181 -3.29 5.02 -11.81
CA ASN A 181 -4.66 4.83 -12.27
C ASN A 181 -5.65 5.54 -11.34
N ALA A 182 -5.82 6.85 -11.57
CA ALA A 182 -6.66 7.68 -10.73
C ALA A 182 -8.12 7.21 -10.67
N ASN A 183 -8.69 6.71 -11.79
CA ASN A 183 -10.05 6.17 -11.82
C ASN A 183 -10.23 5.05 -10.81
N MET A 184 -9.34 4.07 -10.85
CA MET A 184 -9.42 2.91 -9.96
C MET A 184 -9.18 3.33 -8.51
N ALA A 185 -8.17 4.17 -8.26
CA ALA A 185 -7.86 4.66 -6.92
C ALA A 185 -9.05 5.41 -6.31
N LEU A 186 -9.62 6.38 -7.02
CA LEU A 186 -10.76 7.17 -6.55
C LEU A 186 -12.03 6.32 -6.36
N SER A 187 -12.20 5.23 -7.13
CA SER A 187 -13.37 4.37 -7.01
C SER A 187 -13.46 3.58 -5.71
N ILE A 188 -12.33 3.40 -5.02
CA ILE A 188 -12.26 2.61 -3.79
C ILE A 188 -11.89 3.44 -2.55
N SER A 189 -11.53 4.71 -2.74
CA SER A 189 -11.05 5.57 -1.67
C SER A 189 -12.18 6.40 -1.03
N ASP A 190 -12.05 6.64 0.27
CA ASP A 190 -12.89 7.59 1.01
C ASP A 190 -12.41 9.01 0.78
N LYS A 191 -11.10 9.22 0.83
CA LYS A 191 -10.42 10.51 0.69
C LYS A 191 -9.28 10.40 -0.31
N ALA A 192 -9.00 11.50 -1.01
CA ALA A 192 -7.86 11.53 -1.91
C ALA A 192 -7.08 12.84 -1.82
N TYR A 193 -5.80 12.75 -2.14
CA TYR A 193 -4.87 13.87 -2.29
C TYR A 193 -4.28 13.85 -3.70
N VAL A 194 -4.35 14.98 -4.37
CA VAL A 194 -3.70 15.17 -5.68
C VAL A 194 -2.35 15.83 -5.45
N LEU A 195 -1.29 15.12 -5.81
CA LEU A 195 0.08 15.60 -5.61
C LEU A 195 0.65 16.10 -6.93
N GLU A 196 1.10 17.34 -6.96
CA GLU A 196 1.74 17.99 -8.11
C GLU A 196 3.02 18.69 -7.70
N ASN A 197 4.13 18.38 -8.36
CA ASN A 197 5.43 19.02 -8.14
C ASN A 197 5.86 19.10 -6.66
N GLY A 198 5.50 18.09 -5.85
CA GLY A 198 5.87 18.01 -4.43
C GLY A 198 4.95 18.78 -3.48
N THR A 199 3.78 19.24 -3.94
CA THR A 199 2.75 19.91 -3.14
C THR A 199 1.39 19.23 -3.33
N VAL A 200 0.49 19.36 -2.36
CA VAL A 200 -0.91 18.95 -2.49
C VAL A 200 -1.67 20.06 -3.22
N SER A 201 -2.13 19.78 -4.44
CA SER A 201 -2.91 20.75 -5.25
C SER A 201 -4.40 20.69 -4.97
N LEU A 202 -4.91 19.51 -4.58
CA LEU A 202 -6.31 19.29 -4.25
C LEU A 202 -6.41 18.16 -3.21
N SER A 203 -7.34 18.26 -2.28
CA SER A 203 -7.66 17.18 -1.33
C SER A 203 -9.11 17.22 -0.93
N GLY A 204 -9.67 16.06 -0.56
CA GLY A 204 -11.05 15.95 -0.12
C GLY A 204 -11.64 14.56 -0.30
N ASN A 205 -12.97 14.47 -0.25
CA ASN A 205 -13.67 13.22 -0.52
C ASN A 205 -13.38 12.72 -1.94
N ALA A 206 -13.05 11.44 -2.07
CA ALA A 206 -12.64 10.87 -3.36
C ALA A 206 -13.72 10.99 -4.45
N LYS A 207 -15.02 10.87 -4.07
CA LYS A 207 -16.14 11.03 -5.02
C LYS A 207 -16.27 12.44 -5.56
N ASP A 208 -15.91 13.45 -4.76
CA ASP A 208 -15.97 14.85 -5.19
C ASP A 208 -14.76 15.18 -6.08
N ILE A 209 -13.58 14.68 -5.71
CA ILE A 209 -12.38 14.80 -6.55
C ILE A 209 -12.59 14.15 -7.92
N ALA A 210 -13.25 12.99 -7.98
CA ALA A 210 -13.56 12.31 -9.24
C ALA A 210 -14.50 13.13 -10.17
N LYS A 211 -15.24 14.10 -9.64
CA LYS A 211 -16.13 14.99 -10.40
C LYS A 211 -15.45 16.31 -10.81
N ASP A 212 -14.29 16.65 -10.23
CA ASP A 212 -13.57 17.89 -10.56
C ASP A 212 -13.08 17.84 -12.01
N ASP A 213 -13.43 18.86 -12.80
CA ASP A 213 -13.13 18.91 -14.23
C ASP A 213 -11.62 18.90 -14.53
N ARG A 214 -10.80 19.46 -13.64
CA ARG A 214 -9.33 19.44 -13.77
C ARG A 214 -8.81 18.02 -13.68
N ILE A 215 -9.34 17.25 -12.71
CA ILE A 215 -8.96 15.85 -12.47
C ILE A 215 -9.46 14.97 -13.61
N ARG A 216 -10.69 15.19 -14.07
CA ARG A 216 -11.27 14.46 -15.20
C ARG A 216 -10.42 14.63 -16.46
N LYS A 217 -10.02 15.84 -16.79
CA LYS A 217 -9.18 16.12 -17.96
C LYS A 217 -7.74 15.63 -17.80
N ALA A 218 -7.12 15.84 -16.63
CA ALA A 218 -5.71 15.52 -16.41
C ALA A 218 -5.44 14.02 -16.18
N TYR A 219 -6.35 13.32 -15.50
CA TYR A 219 -6.10 11.96 -14.99
C TYR A 219 -7.14 10.92 -15.40
N LEU A 220 -8.36 11.31 -15.80
CA LEU A 220 -9.42 10.36 -16.11
C LEU A 220 -9.65 10.20 -17.63
N GLY A 221 -8.98 11.00 -18.47
CA GLY A 221 -9.09 10.93 -19.93
C GLY A 221 -10.48 11.29 -20.46
N ILE A 222 -11.26 12.06 -19.70
CA ILE A 222 -12.61 12.50 -20.07
C ILE A 222 -12.51 13.97 -20.49
N ALA A 223 -12.78 14.25 -21.78
CA ALA A 223 -12.81 15.60 -22.32
C ALA A 223 -14.08 16.36 -21.91
#